data_4e4ce677c37aeb4af21de64fa78cfbc1
#
_entry.id   4e4ce677c37aeb4af21de64fa78cfbc1
#
_cell.length_a   1.000
_cell.length_b   1.000
_cell.length_c   1.000
_cell.angle_alpha   90.00
_cell.angle_beta   90.00
_cell.angle_gamma   90.00
#
_symmetry.space_group_name_H-M   'P 1'
#
loop_
_entity.id
_entity.type
_entity.pdbx_description
1 polymer ?
#
loop_
_entity_poly.entity_id
_entity_poly.type
_entity_poly.pdbx_seq_one_letter_code
_entity_poly.pdbx_strand_id
1 'polypeptide(L)'
;MVNMPEVQGTSIQKGIRPVVVISNNKANTFSPVLTVVPITSKIHKKRYLPTHVYVSRYEMTGLVKPVLVLGEQVSAIAIQNIIQKCGRMDEKTMQRITNAVKIQLDISE
;
A
#
# COMPACT_ATOMS: atom_id res chain seq x y z
N MET A 1 -9.99 0.71 -1.42
CA MET A 1 -10.21 1.57 -0.24
C MET A 1 -10.49 0.70 0.97
N VAL A 2 -9.84 0.98 2.04
CA VAL A 2 -10.05 0.27 3.30
C VAL A 2 -10.20 1.26 4.45
N ASN A 3 -10.82 0.81 5.53
CA ASN A 3 -10.91 1.58 6.76
C ASN A 3 -9.75 1.16 7.67
N MET A 4 -8.80 2.07 7.87
CA MET A 4 -7.62 1.83 8.68
C MET A 4 -7.87 2.27 10.12
N PRO A 5 -7.49 1.45 11.12
CA PRO A 5 -7.62 1.87 12.51
C PRO A 5 -6.71 3.06 12.81
N GLU A 6 -7.13 3.89 13.75
CA GLU A 6 -6.32 5.01 14.20
C GLU A 6 -5.24 4.51 15.18
N VAL A 7 -4.00 4.97 14.94
CA VAL A 7 -2.89 4.76 15.86
C VAL A 7 -2.44 6.14 16.31
N GLN A 8 -2.83 6.50 17.54
CA GLN A 8 -2.65 7.84 18.07
C GLN A 8 -1.18 8.20 18.25
N GLY A 9 -0.84 9.45 17.92
CA GLY A 9 0.52 9.96 18.10
C GLY A 9 1.54 9.48 17.07
N THR A 10 1.07 8.84 15.97
CA THR A 10 1.96 8.33 14.92
C THR A 10 1.62 8.91 13.57
N SER A 11 2.52 8.69 12.59
CA SER A 11 2.27 9.05 11.19
C SER A 11 1.61 7.93 10.40
N ILE A 12 1.17 6.86 11.06
CA ILE A 12 0.49 5.74 10.42
C ILE A 12 -0.85 6.23 9.85
N GLN A 13 -1.13 5.83 8.61
CA GLN A 13 -2.35 6.22 7.93
C GLN A 13 -3.57 5.65 8.63
N LYS A 14 -4.63 6.43 8.72
CA LYS A 14 -5.87 6.06 9.41
C LYS A 14 -7.10 6.50 8.61
N GLY A 15 -8.27 6.00 9.00
CA GLY A 15 -9.54 6.31 8.35
C GLY A 15 -9.71 5.57 7.05
N ILE A 16 -10.63 6.04 6.19
CA ILE A 16 -10.87 5.44 4.88
C ILE A 16 -9.73 5.87 3.95
N ARG A 17 -8.93 4.90 3.50
CA ARG A 17 -7.71 5.18 2.75
C ARG A 17 -7.53 4.21 1.60
N PRO A 18 -6.93 4.66 0.49
CA PRO A 18 -6.49 3.74 -0.54
C PRO A 18 -5.26 2.96 -0.08
N VAL A 19 -5.23 1.69 -0.44
CA VAL A 19 -4.10 0.82 -0.15
C VAL A 19 -3.80 -0.05 -1.37
N VAL A 20 -2.60 -0.61 -1.38
CA VAL A 20 -2.21 -1.62 -2.36
C VAL A 20 -2.23 -2.98 -1.66
N VAL A 21 -2.91 -3.95 -2.26
CA VAL A 21 -2.89 -5.34 -1.78
C VAL A 21 -1.63 -6.00 -2.32
N ILE A 22 -0.78 -6.48 -1.43
CA ILE A 22 0.49 -7.11 -1.82
C ILE A 22 0.55 -8.60 -1.54
N SER A 23 -0.44 -9.15 -0.82
CA SER A 23 -0.54 -10.59 -0.63
C SER A 23 -0.93 -11.27 -1.94
N ASN A 24 -0.45 -12.52 -2.14
CA ASN A 24 -0.67 -13.21 -3.40
C ASN A 24 -2.13 -13.68 -3.53
N ASN A 25 -2.54 -13.98 -4.76
CA ASN A 25 -3.92 -14.33 -5.06
C ASN A 25 -4.38 -15.60 -4.34
N LYS A 26 -3.50 -16.57 -4.16
CA LYS A 26 -3.83 -17.80 -3.45
C LYS A 26 -4.14 -17.51 -1.97
N ALA A 27 -3.28 -16.72 -1.33
CA ALA A 27 -3.52 -16.30 0.05
C ALA A 27 -4.82 -15.49 0.15
N ASN A 28 -5.07 -14.59 -0.81
CA ASN A 28 -6.26 -13.76 -0.82
C ASN A 28 -7.54 -14.58 -0.93
N THR A 29 -7.48 -15.73 -1.64
CA THR A 29 -8.65 -16.59 -1.82
C THR A 29 -9.04 -17.35 -0.55
N PHE A 30 -8.04 -17.77 0.23
CA PHE A 30 -8.27 -18.67 1.36
C PHE A 30 -8.12 -18.02 2.73
N SER A 31 -7.68 -16.77 2.77
CA SER A 31 -7.47 -16.07 4.03
C SER A 31 -8.50 -14.97 4.26
N PRO A 32 -9.01 -14.82 5.49
CA PRO A 32 -9.86 -13.67 5.81
C PRO A 32 -9.07 -12.38 5.97
N VAL A 33 -7.76 -12.42 5.77
CA VAL A 33 -6.86 -11.29 5.98
C VAL A 33 -6.01 -11.07 4.73
N LEU A 34 -5.85 -9.80 4.37
CA LEU A 34 -4.96 -9.37 3.28
C LEU A 34 -3.78 -8.59 3.86
N THR A 35 -2.64 -8.66 3.20
CA THR A 35 -1.50 -7.79 3.50
C THR A 35 -1.56 -6.60 2.58
N VAL A 36 -1.51 -5.40 3.15
CA VAL A 36 -1.69 -4.15 2.40
C VAL A 36 -0.62 -3.14 2.77
N VAL A 37 -0.43 -2.17 1.86
CA VAL A 37 0.45 -1.03 2.05
C VAL A 37 -0.34 0.23 1.71
N PRO A 38 -0.41 1.22 2.61
CA PRO A 38 -1.17 2.43 2.32
C PRO A 38 -0.45 3.32 1.31
N ILE A 39 -1.26 4.14 0.62
CA ILE A 39 -0.75 5.15 -0.30
C ILE A 39 -1.25 6.53 0.12
N THR A 40 -0.51 7.56 -0.24
CA THR A 40 -0.88 8.94 0.06
C THR A 40 -0.61 9.82 -1.15
N SER A 41 -1.49 10.80 -1.38
CA SER A 41 -1.28 11.83 -2.38
C SER A 41 -0.44 13.00 -1.86
N LYS A 42 -0.12 13.02 -0.58
CA LYS A 42 0.66 14.09 0.07
C LYS A 42 2.15 13.87 -0.11
N ILE A 43 2.60 13.75 -1.34
CA ILE A 43 3.99 13.39 -1.67
C ILE A 43 5.00 14.43 -1.20
N HIS A 44 4.60 15.70 -1.15
CA HIS A 44 5.50 16.80 -0.75
C HIS A 44 5.66 16.94 0.76
N LYS A 45 4.76 16.33 1.53
CA LYS A 45 4.75 16.43 2.99
C LYS A 45 5.42 15.24 3.66
N LYS A 46 5.71 14.18 2.90
CA LYS A 46 6.34 12.99 3.44
C LYS A 46 7.84 13.04 3.18
N ARG A 47 8.62 12.70 4.20
CA ARG A 47 10.05 12.51 4.04
C ARG A 47 10.30 11.29 3.15
N TYR A 48 11.17 11.46 2.17
CA TYR A 48 11.50 10.35 1.28
C TYR A 48 12.35 9.31 2.01
N LEU A 49 11.88 8.06 2.03
CA LEU A 49 12.56 6.92 2.65
C LEU A 49 12.81 5.84 1.60
N PRO A 50 13.79 4.95 1.81
CA PRO A 50 14.00 3.82 0.90
C PRO A 50 12.79 2.90 0.77
N THR A 51 11.89 2.92 1.76
CA THR A 51 10.65 2.14 1.77
C THR A 51 9.49 2.84 1.06
N HIS A 52 9.71 4.09 0.60
CA HIS A 52 8.70 4.83 -0.17
C HIS A 52 8.85 4.53 -1.66
N VAL A 53 7.71 4.36 -2.34
CA VAL A 53 7.68 4.16 -3.79
C VAL A 53 6.79 5.24 -4.41
N TYR A 54 7.38 6.08 -5.24
CA TYR A 54 6.64 7.07 -6.02
C TYR A 54 5.98 6.36 -7.20
N VAL A 55 4.68 6.57 -7.37
CA VAL A 55 3.89 5.98 -8.45
C VAL A 55 3.23 7.09 -9.23
N SER A 56 3.56 7.19 -10.52
CA SER A 56 2.92 8.15 -11.42
C SER A 56 1.52 7.67 -11.79
N ARG A 57 0.69 8.60 -12.27
CA ARG A 57 -0.67 8.25 -12.69
C ARG A 57 -0.72 7.26 -13.86
N TYR A 58 0.39 7.06 -14.55
CA TYR A 58 0.48 6.16 -15.70
C TYR A 58 0.80 4.71 -15.31
N GLU A 59 1.18 4.47 -14.06
CA GLU A 59 1.62 3.16 -13.59
C GLU A 59 0.49 2.33 -12.99
N MET A 60 -0.70 2.89 -12.89
CA MET A 60 -1.88 2.13 -12.46
C MET A 60 -3.16 2.73 -13.04
N THR A 61 -4.18 1.88 -13.17
CA THR A 61 -5.50 2.34 -13.59
C THR A 61 -6.21 3.03 -12.42
N GLY A 62 -7.07 3.98 -12.72
CA GLY A 62 -7.88 4.66 -11.71
C GLY A 62 -7.16 5.78 -10.95
N LEU A 63 -5.90 6.04 -11.26
CA LEU A 63 -5.12 7.08 -10.59
C LEU A 63 -5.17 8.37 -11.39
N VAL A 64 -5.55 9.48 -10.74
CA VAL A 64 -5.64 10.79 -11.40
C VAL A 64 -4.45 11.69 -11.11
N LYS A 65 -3.66 11.38 -10.10
CA LYS A 65 -2.46 12.13 -9.72
C LYS A 65 -1.44 11.19 -9.10
N PRO A 66 -0.15 11.58 -9.04
CA PRO A 66 0.86 10.71 -8.46
C PRO A 66 0.63 10.49 -6.97
N VAL A 67 1.08 9.36 -6.48
CA VAL A 67 0.98 8.97 -5.07
C VAL A 67 2.30 8.41 -4.59
N LEU A 68 2.43 8.33 -3.27
CA LEU A 68 3.55 7.69 -2.61
C LEU A 68 3.05 6.45 -1.88
N VAL A 69 3.67 5.31 -2.13
CA VAL A 69 3.38 4.07 -1.43
C VAL A 69 4.30 3.97 -0.22
N LEU A 70 3.71 3.73 0.95
CA LEU A 70 4.42 3.77 2.23
C LEU A 70 4.75 2.35 2.69
N GLY A 71 5.84 1.77 2.16
CA GLY A 71 6.23 0.40 2.45
C GLY A 71 6.49 0.11 3.92
N GLU A 72 6.91 1.14 4.68
CA GLU A 72 7.14 0.97 6.12
C GLU A 72 5.84 0.81 6.92
N GLN A 73 4.70 1.07 6.31
CA GLN A 73 3.40 0.92 6.96
C GLN A 73 2.64 -0.33 6.50
N VAL A 74 3.39 -1.34 6.05
CA VAL A 74 2.80 -2.63 5.70
C VAL A 74 2.02 -3.19 6.89
N SER A 75 0.80 -3.68 6.61
CA SER A 75 -0.07 -4.18 7.68
C SER A 75 -1.03 -5.23 7.15
N ALA A 76 -1.65 -5.93 8.09
CA ALA A 76 -2.70 -6.88 7.80
C ALA A 76 -4.05 -6.21 7.98
N ILE A 77 -4.99 -6.51 7.10
CA ILE A 77 -6.35 -5.97 7.21
C ILE A 77 -7.37 -7.07 6.91
N ALA A 78 -8.48 -7.05 7.64
CA ALA A 78 -9.55 -8.01 7.39
C ALA A 78 -10.24 -7.71 6.06
N ILE A 79 -10.58 -8.75 5.32
CA ILE A 79 -11.27 -8.61 4.02
C ILE A 79 -12.54 -7.78 4.16
N GLN A 80 -13.25 -7.95 5.25
CA GLN A 80 -14.50 -7.23 5.50
C GLN A 80 -14.33 -5.70 5.59
N ASN A 81 -13.09 -5.22 5.78
CA ASN A 81 -12.79 -3.78 5.83
C ASN A 81 -12.51 -3.19 4.45
N ILE A 82 -12.53 -4.00 3.39
CA ILE A 82 -12.38 -3.52 2.02
C ILE A 82 -13.69 -2.90 1.57
N ILE A 83 -13.62 -1.67 1.05
CA ILE A 83 -14.79 -0.93 0.61
C ILE A 83 -15.01 -1.09 -0.89
N GLN A 84 -13.96 -0.89 -1.69
CA GLN A 84 -14.06 -1.05 -3.14
C GLN A 84 -12.68 -1.18 -3.78
N LYS A 85 -12.66 -1.76 -4.98
CA LYS A 85 -11.46 -1.80 -5.84
C LYS A 85 -11.45 -0.54 -6.69
N CYS A 86 -10.33 0.19 -6.66
CA CYS A 86 -10.18 1.47 -7.38
C CYS A 86 -9.39 1.35 -8.67
N GLY A 87 -8.58 0.30 -8.82
CA GLY A 87 -7.74 0.12 -10.00
C GLY A 87 -6.72 -0.97 -9.78
N ARG A 88 -5.77 -1.05 -10.70
CA ARG A 88 -4.73 -2.08 -10.68
C ARG A 88 -3.38 -1.46 -11.05
N MET A 89 -2.33 -1.82 -10.32
CA MET A 89 -0.96 -1.44 -10.64
C MET A 89 -0.34 -2.40 -11.64
N ASP A 90 0.59 -1.89 -12.46
CA ASP A 90 1.34 -2.72 -13.36
C ASP A 90 2.36 -3.60 -12.57
N GLU A 91 2.88 -4.64 -13.24
CA GLU A 91 3.79 -5.58 -12.59
C GLU A 91 5.10 -4.93 -12.16
N LYS A 92 5.61 -4.00 -12.94
CA LYS A 92 6.87 -3.32 -12.67
C LYS A 92 6.77 -2.49 -11.38
N THR A 93 5.65 -1.78 -11.24
CA THR A 93 5.38 -1.00 -10.03
C THR A 93 5.18 -1.92 -8.83
N MET A 94 4.45 -3.02 -9.00
CA MET A 94 4.26 -4.00 -7.93
C MET A 94 5.60 -4.58 -7.47
N GLN A 95 6.54 -4.82 -8.39
CA GLN A 95 7.87 -5.31 -8.03
C GLN A 95 8.64 -4.29 -7.18
N ARG A 96 8.53 -3.01 -7.53
CA ARG A 96 9.16 -1.93 -6.76
C ARG A 96 8.57 -1.86 -5.35
N ILE A 97 7.26 -2.00 -5.23
CA ILE A 97 6.57 -1.99 -3.92
C ILE A 97 7.01 -3.20 -3.09
N THR A 98 7.07 -4.37 -3.71
CA THR A 98 7.54 -5.59 -3.04
C THR A 98 8.97 -5.42 -2.53
N ASN A 99 9.84 -4.81 -3.32
CA ASN A 99 11.22 -4.56 -2.90
C ASN A 99 11.29 -3.59 -1.72
N ALA A 100 10.44 -2.56 -1.71
CA ALA A 100 10.39 -1.61 -0.60
C ALA A 100 9.94 -2.29 0.70
N VAL A 101 8.96 -3.18 0.61
CA VAL A 101 8.50 -3.95 1.77
C VAL A 101 9.59 -4.91 2.26
N LYS A 102 10.32 -5.52 1.34
CA LYS A 102 11.46 -6.38 1.71
C LYS A 102 12.51 -5.60 2.50
N ILE A 103 12.78 -4.36 2.09
CA ILE A 103 13.71 -3.49 2.83
C ILE A 103 13.18 -3.25 4.25
N GLN A 104 11.90 -2.95 4.39
CA GLN A 104 11.29 -2.73 5.69
C GLN A 104 11.39 -3.95 6.59
N LEU A 105 11.26 -5.15 6.02
CA LEU A 105 11.27 -6.41 6.77
C LEU A 105 12.66 -7.04 6.85
N ASP A 106 13.68 -6.37 6.32
CA ASP A 106 15.06 -6.85 6.29
C ASP A 106 15.22 -8.20 5.59
N ILE A 107 14.50 -8.35 4.48
CA ILE A 107 14.58 -9.55 3.63
C ILE A 107 15.54 -9.25 2.48
N SER A 108 16.63 -10.02 2.40
CA SER A 108 17.72 -9.74 1.45
C SER A 108 17.54 -10.37 0.07
N GLU A 109 16.50 -11.15 -0.15
CA GLU A 109 16.24 -11.81 -1.44
C GLU A 109 15.21 -11.09 -2.29
#